data_e80fd3b2222afaa61ce8ec3a0a6e9ccf
#
_entry.id   e80fd3b2222afaa61ce8ec3a0a6e9ccf
#
_cell.length_a   1.000
_cell.length_b   1.000
_cell.length_c   1.000
_cell.angle_alpha   90.00
_cell.angle_beta   90.00
_cell.angle_gamma   90.00
#
_symmetry.space_group_name_H-M   'P 1'
#
loop_
_entity.id
_entity.type
_entity.pdbx_description
1 polymer ?
#
loop_
_entity_poly.entity_id
_entity_poly.type
_entity_poly.pdbx_seq_one_letter_code
_entity_poly.pdbx_strand_id
1 'polypeptide(L)'
;MSGNFGIRTDLAVESKEKYEKNNVEIKGVAIQEKYEEALDLNTTVVRIQTEQGAKAMEKPKGTYITMEAPNLIVPDEDYHREISQALAHHLKELLHLEKEKSILVVGLGNREITPDALGPQVIQNLKITRHIIKEYGKAGMGKEKVHQISSLVPGVMAQTGMETMEIIRGVIRETDPDEVIAIDALAACSVRRLNCTIQITDTGINPGSGVCNHRCGLNEETLGIPVIGIGVPTVVDGATIVHDAIAHLLENLEEAEMEEFLQELITPRLHRMFVTPKDVDETVKRLSYTISEGINIAMEA
;
A
#
# COMPACT_ATOMS: atom_id res chain seq x y z
N MET A 1 30.42 13.32 7.21
CA MET A 1 29.02 13.22 6.72
C MET A 1 28.53 11.88 7.20
N SER A 2 27.87 11.83 8.34
CA SER A 2 27.26 10.61 8.87
C SER A 2 26.04 10.28 7.98
N GLY A 3 26.21 9.32 7.10
CA GLY A 3 25.11 8.76 6.36
C GLY A 3 24.20 8.02 7.32
N ASN A 4 23.04 8.58 7.57
CA ASN A 4 21.96 7.93 8.32
C ASN A 4 21.53 6.70 7.47
N PHE A 5 21.99 5.50 7.81
CA PHE A 5 21.58 4.23 7.21
C PHE A 5 20.18 3.84 7.74
N GLY A 6 19.24 4.81 7.72
CA GLY A 6 17.88 4.54 8.11
C GLY A 6 17.24 3.53 7.16
N ILE A 7 16.89 2.37 7.65
CA ILE A 7 16.01 1.44 6.94
C ILE A 7 14.72 2.21 6.64
N ARG A 8 14.44 2.44 5.36
CA ARG A 8 13.25 3.18 4.92
C ARG A 8 12.05 2.26 4.88
N THR A 9 10.90 2.77 5.24
CA THR A 9 9.65 2.02 5.22
C THR A 9 8.54 2.78 4.52
N ASP A 10 7.75 2.07 3.73
CA ASP A 10 6.50 2.56 3.17
C ASP A 10 5.34 2.36 4.17
N LEU A 11 5.49 1.48 5.17
CA LEU A 11 4.44 1.15 6.13
C LEU A 11 4.42 2.08 7.35
N ALA A 12 3.24 2.62 7.69
CA ALA A 12 3.06 3.49 8.85
C ALA A 12 3.24 2.74 10.18
N VAL A 13 2.89 1.45 10.23
CA VAL A 13 3.08 0.61 11.40
C VAL A 13 4.56 0.42 11.75
N GLU A 14 5.44 0.34 10.77
CA GLU A 14 6.89 0.24 11.00
C GLU A 14 7.48 1.55 11.51
N SER A 15 6.96 2.70 11.05
CA SER A 15 7.32 4.00 11.63
C SER A 15 6.87 4.10 13.09
N LYS A 16 5.67 3.60 13.45
CA LYS A 16 5.16 3.51 14.82
C LYS A 16 6.10 2.69 15.72
N GLU A 17 6.48 1.49 15.29
CA GLU A 17 7.31 0.56 16.09
C GLU A 17 8.66 1.14 16.50
N LYS A 18 9.25 2.01 15.66
CA LYS A 18 10.50 2.73 15.98
C LYS A 18 10.34 3.64 17.23
N TYR A 19 9.16 4.21 17.43
CA TYR A 19 8.89 5.10 18.57
C TYR A 19 8.45 4.33 19.82
N GLU A 20 7.71 3.24 19.67
CA GLU A 20 7.29 2.41 20.81
C GLU A 20 8.46 1.75 21.52
N LYS A 21 9.49 1.32 20.78
CA LYS A 21 10.75 0.81 21.37
C LYS A 21 11.39 1.83 22.32
N ASN A 22 11.18 3.12 22.10
CA ASN A 22 11.73 4.21 22.90
C ASN A 22 10.76 4.75 23.96
N ASN A 23 9.58 4.12 24.20
CA ASN A 23 8.54 4.58 25.14
C ASN A 23 8.13 6.07 24.95
N VAL A 24 8.12 6.58 23.73
CA VAL A 24 7.78 7.96 23.41
C VAL A 24 6.37 8.07 22.90
N GLU A 25 5.49 8.74 23.65
CA GLU A 25 4.15 9.10 23.16
C GLU A 25 4.25 10.23 22.13
N ILE A 26 3.78 9.98 20.90
CA ILE A 26 3.86 10.95 19.80
C ILE A 26 2.66 11.89 19.88
N LYS A 27 2.87 13.15 20.27
CA LYS A 27 1.81 14.16 20.30
C LYS A 27 1.18 14.38 18.93
N GLY A 28 -0.15 14.24 18.87
CA GLY A 28 -0.93 14.43 17.64
C GLY A 28 -0.95 13.22 16.71
N VAL A 29 -0.63 12.04 17.24
CA VAL A 29 -0.84 10.75 16.58
C VAL A 29 -1.76 9.91 17.45
N ALA A 30 -2.88 9.46 16.89
CA ALA A 30 -3.79 8.52 17.56
C ALA A 30 -3.61 7.13 16.93
N ILE A 31 -3.48 6.12 17.78
CA ILE A 31 -3.28 4.74 17.36
C ILE A 31 -4.40 3.88 17.94
N GLN A 32 -4.98 3.02 17.12
CA GLN A 32 -5.99 2.04 17.51
C GLN A 32 -5.60 0.69 16.94
N GLU A 33 -5.62 -0.34 17.76
CA GLU A 33 -5.34 -1.72 17.35
C GLU A 33 -6.54 -2.60 17.63
N LYS A 34 -6.83 -3.49 16.70
CA LYS A 34 -7.88 -4.49 16.82
C LYS A 34 -7.34 -5.81 16.31
N TYR A 35 -7.38 -6.84 17.14
CA TYR A 35 -7.07 -8.20 16.74
C TYR A 35 -8.34 -9.02 16.61
N GLU A 36 -8.50 -9.71 15.49
CA GLU A 36 -9.61 -10.61 15.19
C GLU A 36 -9.08 -12.05 15.19
N GLU A 37 -9.29 -12.76 16.31
CA GLU A 37 -8.75 -14.10 16.54
C GLU A 37 -9.20 -15.11 15.47
N ALA A 38 -10.44 -15.05 15.02
CA ALA A 38 -11.00 -15.96 14.00
C ALA A 38 -10.27 -15.88 12.66
N LEU A 39 -9.70 -14.73 12.32
CA LEU A 39 -9.00 -14.47 11.07
C LEU A 39 -7.48 -14.36 11.25
N ASP A 40 -6.99 -14.42 12.47
CA ASP A 40 -5.60 -14.06 12.79
C ASP A 40 -5.22 -12.72 12.12
N LEU A 41 -6.14 -11.75 12.17
CA LEU A 41 -6.02 -10.44 11.54
C LEU A 41 -5.75 -9.38 12.59
N ASN A 42 -4.60 -8.72 12.50
CA ASN A 42 -4.31 -7.52 13.27
C ASN A 42 -4.51 -6.27 12.42
N THR A 43 -5.41 -5.39 12.84
CA THR A 43 -5.67 -4.11 12.17
C THR A 43 -5.18 -2.97 13.04
N THR A 44 -4.18 -2.24 12.55
CA THR A 44 -3.66 -1.02 13.19
C THR A 44 -4.10 0.21 12.42
N VAL A 45 -4.81 1.12 13.09
CA VAL A 45 -5.22 2.42 12.52
C VAL A 45 -4.37 3.52 13.17
N VAL A 46 -3.56 4.19 12.36
CA VAL A 46 -2.74 5.34 12.76
C VAL A 46 -3.34 6.60 12.16
N ARG A 47 -3.77 7.55 12.99
CA ARG A 47 -4.26 8.87 12.57
C ARG A 47 -3.26 9.94 12.94
N ILE A 48 -2.63 10.55 11.96
CA ILE A 48 -1.68 11.65 12.12
C ILE A 48 -2.44 12.97 11.95
N GLN A 49 -2.60 13.71 13.06
CA GLN A 49 -3.48 14.87 13.12
C GLN A 49 -2.73 16.21 13.09
N THR A 50 -1.44 16.22 13.45
CA THR A 50 -0.65 17.45 13.59
C THR A 50 0.62 17.41 12.74
N GLU A 51 1.17 18.60 12.42
CA GLU A 51 2.47 18.74 11.75
C GLU A 51 3.62 18.13 12.57
N GLN A 52 3.54 18.21 13.90
CA GLN A 52 4.54 17.58 14.77
C GLN A 52 4.49 16.07 14.68
N GLY A 53 3.28 15.48 14.65
CA GLY A 53 3.07 14.06 14.43
C GLY A 53 3.55 13.62 13.04
N ALA A 54 3.23 14.41 12.00
CA ALA A 54 3.67 14.14 10.64
C ALA A 54 5.20 14.12 10.51
N LYS A 55 5.88 15.08 11.14
CA LYS A 55 7.34 15.14 11.16
C LYS A 55 7.95 13.98 11.96
N ALA A 56 7.36 13.60 13.09
CA ALA A 56 7.82 12.48 13.88
C ALA A 56 7.66 11.15 13.11
N MET A 57 6.48 10.91 12.54
CA MET A 57 6.18 9.69 11.78
C MET A 57 6.83 9.64 10.39
N GLU A 58 7.45 10.74 9.94
CA GLU A 58 7.96 10.91 8.56
C GLU A 58 6.90 10.60 7.48
N LYS A 59 5.63 10.92 7.80
CA LYS A 59 4.47 10.67 6.93
C LYS A 59 3.50 11.85 6.96
N PRO A 60 2.78 12.12 5.85
CA PRO A 60 1.75 13.15 5.82
C PRO A 60 0.68 12.97 6.89
N LYS A 61 -0.03 14.07 7.21
CA LYS A 61 -1.25 14.01 8.02
C LYS A 61 -2.33 13.23 7.27
N GLY A 62 -3.05 12.38 8.00
CA GLY A 62 -4.09 11.53 7.45
C GLY A 62 -4.24 10.23 8.23
N THR A 63 -4.97 9.31 7.64
CA THR A 63 -5.30 8.01 8.21
C THR A 63 -4.53 6.91 7.47
N TYR A 64 -3.89 6.04 8.24
CA TYR A 64 -3.18 4.87 7.76
C TYR A 64 -3.76 3.63 8.43
N ILE A 65 -4.30 2.71 7.66
CA ILE A 65 -4.87 1.45 8.13
C ILE A 65 -3.95 0.35 7.65
N THR A 66 -3.35 -0.39 8.58
CA THR A 66 -2.49 -1.53 8.29
C THR A 66 -3.17 -2.81 8.74
N MET A 67 -3.43 -3.70 7.82
CA MET A 67 -4.01 -5.03 8.04
C MET A 67 -2.88 -6.05 7.93
N GLU A 68 -2.46 -6.65 9.06
CA GLU A 68 -1.48 -7.74 9.11
C GLU A 68 -2.24 -9.07 9.20
N ALA A 69 -2.16 -9.88 8.16
CA ALA A 69 -2.90 -11.11 7.97
C ALA A 69 -1.93 -12.23 7.55
N PRO A 70 -1.24 -12.91 8.48
CA PRO A 70 -0.16 -13.86 8.19
C PRO A 70 -0.56 -14.97 7.21
N ASN A 71 -1.82 -15.40 7.24
CA ASN A 71 -2.33 -16.46 6.38
C ASN A 71 -2.61 -16.05 4.94
N LEU A 72 -2.41 -14.78 4.54
CA LEU A 72 -2.50 -14.35 3.13
C LEU A 72 -1.48 -15.03 2.21
N ILE A 73 -0.40 -15.57 2.76
CA ILE A 73 0.57 -16.37 2.00
C ILE A 73 0.06 -17.78 1.69
N VAL A 74 -0.97 -18.26 2.40
CA VAL A 74 -1.54 -19.61 2.22
C VAL A 74 -2.64 -19.56 1.16
N PRO A 75 -2.75 -20.55 0.26
CA PRO A 75 -3.83 -20.64 -0.73
C PRO A 75 -5.14 -21.14 -0.10
N ASP A 76 -5.79 -20.28 0.67
CA ASP A 76 -7.09 -20.52 1.31
C ASP A 76 -8.11 -19.48 0.79
N GLU A 77 -9.01 -19.92 -0.10
CA GLU A 77 -9.98 -19.03 -0.78
C GLU A 77 -10.98 -18.41 0.20
N ASP A 78 -11.40 -19.13 1.23
CA ASP A 78 -12.32 -18.63 2.24
C ASP A 78 -11.65 -17.54 3.07
N TYR A 79 -10.41 -17.76 3.50
CA TYR A 79 -9.61 -16.74 4.21
C TYR A 79 -9.42 -15.47 3.36
N HIS A 80 -9.03 -15.62 2.11
CA HIS A 80 -8.87 -14.49 1.19
C HIS A 80 -10.16 -13.68 1.01
N ARG A 81 -11.31 -14.37 0.98
CA ARG A 81 -12.62 -13.72 0.89
C ARG A 81 -12.96 -12.92 2.14
N GLU A 82 -12.70 -13.43 3.33
CA GLU A 82 -12.89 -12.72 4.59
C GLU A 82 -12.00 -11.46 4.67
N ILE A 83 -10.74 -11.57 4.27
CA ILE A 83 -9.84 -10.41 4.19
C ILE A 83 -10.34 -9.38 3.15
N SER A 84 -10.90 -9.83 2.02
CA SER A 84 -11.52 -8.92 1.04
C SER A 84 -12.70 -8.15 1.65
N GLN A 85 -13.52 -8.78 2.50
CA GLN A 85 -14.63 -8.12 3.20
C GLN A 85 -14.11 -7.10 4.24
N ALA A 86 -13.08 -7.45 4.99
CA ALA A 86 -12.45 -6.54 5.93
C ALA A 86 -11.85 -5.31 5.22
N LEU A 87 -11.16 -5.54 4.10
CA LEU A 87 -10.64 -4.47 3.23
C LEU A 87 -11.76 -3.57 2.71
N ALA A 88 -12.86 -4.16 2.23
CA ALA A 88 -14.02 -3.43 1.73
C ALA A 88 -14.66 -2.53 2.80
N HIS A 89 -14.72 -2.99 4.06
CA HIS A 89 -15.22 -2.19 5.18
C HIS A 89 -14.40 -0.91 5.36
N HIS A 90 -13.07 -1.01 5.40
CA HIS A 90 -12.19 0.14 5.53
C HIS A 90 -12.23 1.07 4.32
N LEU A 91 -12.34 0.51 3.11
CA LEU A 91 -12.50 1.33 1.90
C LEU A 91 -13.79 2.13 1.90
N LYS A 92 -14.91 1.54 2.34
CA LYS A 92 -16.20 2.25 2.45
C LYS A 92 -16.12 3.44 3.39
N GLU A 93 -15.42 3.29 4.52
CA GLU A 93 -15.21 4.38 5.48
C GLU A 93 -14.37 5.52 4.88
N LEU A 94 -13.24 5.21 4.24
CA LEU A 94 -12.35 6.23 3.69
C LEU A 94 -12.91 6.93 2.44
N LEU A 95 -13.63 6.19 1.59
CA LEU A 95 -14.21 6.70 0.35
C LEU A 95 -15.55 7.44 0.54
N HIS A 96 -16.15 7.39 1.73
CA HIS A 96 -17.45 8.02 2.02
C HIS A 96 -18.51 7.72 0.95
N LEU A 97 -18.78 6.41 0.75
CA LEU A 97 -19.62 5.89 -0.35
C LEU A 97 -21.15 6.02 -0.12
N GLU A 98 -21.59 6.94 0.73
CA GLU A 98 -23.03 7.21 0.94
C GLU A 98 -23.69 7.79 -0.32
N LYS A 99 -22.92 8.51 -1.14
CA LYS A 99 -23.33 9.06 -2.45
C LYS A 99 -22.67 8.31 -3.58
N GLU A 100 -23.32 8.35 -4.75
CA GLU A 100 -22.68 7.84 -5.97
C GLU A 100 -21.43 8.64 -6.32
N LYS A 101 -20.39 7.93 -6.67
CA LYS A 101 -19.10 8.51 -7.04
C LYS A 101 -18.60 7.98 -8.39
N SER A 102 -17.85 8.80 -9.08
CA SER A 102 -17.00 8.41 -10.20
C SER A 102 -15.59 8.17 -9.67
N ILE A 103 -15.07 6.96 -9.80
CA ILE A 103 -13.79 6.54 -9.22
C ILE A 103 -12.87 6.05 -10.33
N LEU A 104 -11.63 6.55 -10.32
CA LEU A 104 -10.56 6.07 -11.18
C LEU A 104 -9.62 5.17 -10.35
N VAL A 105 -9.53 3.90 -10.71
CA VAL A 105 -8.60 2.95 -10.07
C VAL A 105 -7.33 2.84 -10.90
N VAL A 106 -6.19 3.12 -10.31
CA VAL A 106 -4.88 3.14 -10.97
C VAL A 106 -3.99 2.03 -10.42
N GLY A 107 -3.63 1.07 -11.25
CA GLY A 107 -2.68 0.01 -10.93
C GLY A 107 -1.26 0.41 -11.31
N LEU A 108 -0.45 0.79 -10.31
CA LEU A 108 0.95 1.18 -10.49
C LEU A 108 1.86 -0.04 -10.60
N GLY A 109 3.01 0.15 -11.19
CA GLY A 109 4.06 -0.87 -11.29
C GLY A 109 4.29 -1.39 -12.71
N ASN A 110 5.18 -2.37 -12.81
CA ASN A 110 5.59 -2.98 -14.06
C ASN A 110 5.02 -4.40 -14.17
N ARG A 111 4.17 -4.64 -15.15
CA ARG A 111 3.55 -5.95 -15.41
C ARG A 111 4.57 -7.07 -15.68
N GLU A 112 5.73 -6.71 -16.22
CA GLU A 112 6.79 -7.67 -16.60
C GLU A 112 7.70 -8.06 -15.43
N ILE A 113 7.54 -7.42 -14.26
CA ILE A 113 8.31 -7.69 -13.05
C ILE A 113 7.36 -8.15 -11.96
N THR A 114 7.31 -9.43 -11.68
CA THR A 114 6.29 -10.03 -10.79
C THR A 114 6.12 -9.31 -9.45
N PRO A 115 7.17 -9.01 -8.67
CA PRO A 115 7.00 -8.28 -7.41
C PRO A 115 6.40 -6.87 -7.57
N ASP A 116 6.51 -6.26 -8.75
CA ASP A 116 6.00 -4.94 -9.09
C ASP A 116 4.69 -4.99 -9.90
N ALA A 117 4.15 -6.19 -10.12
CA ALA A 117 2.96 -6.39 -10.94
C ALA A 117 1.62 -6.36 -10.17
N LEU A 118 1.64 -6.10 -8.88
CA LEU A 118 0.44 -6.12 -8.02
C LEU A 118 -0.67 -5.22 -8.57
N GLY A 119 -0.40 -3.92 -8.74
CA GLY A 119 -1.37 -2.96 -9.25
C GLY A 119 -1.93 -3.35 -10.63
N PRO A 120 -1.09 -3.63 -11.63
CA PRO A 120 -1.55 -4.13 -12.93
C PRO A 120 -2.42 -5.39 -12.86
N GLN A 121 -2.16 -6.32 -11.94
CA GLN A 121 -2.97 -7.55 -11.79
C GLN A 121 -4.31 -7.28 -11.09
N VAL A 122 -4.35 -6.38 -10.10
CA VAL A 122 -5.61 -5.96 -9.46
C VAL A 122 -6.59 -5.42 -10.50
N ILE A 123 -6.12 -4.54 -11.39
CA ILE A 123 -6.96 -3.94 -12.44
C ILE A 123 -7.65 -4.99 -13.32
N GLN A 124 -7.03 -6.14 -13.57
CA GLN A 124 -7.61 -7.20 -14.43
C GLN A 124 -8.87 -7.84 -13.85
N ASN A 125 -9.06 -7.80 -12.53
CA ASN A 125 -10.16 -8.46 -11.83
C ASN A 125 -11.24 -7.47 -11.35
N LEU A 126 -11.13 -6.17 -11.69
CA LEU A 126 -12.09 -5.16 -11.28
C LEU A 126 -13.36 -5.18 -12.13
N LYS A 127 -14.51 -4.95 -11.49
CA LYS A 127 -15.80 -4.71 -12.14
C LYS A 127 -15.88 -3.27 -12.64
N ILE A 128 -15.55 -3.05 -13.90
CA ILE A 128 -15.57 -1.72 -14.54
C ILE A 128 -16.99 -1.39 -15.00
N THR A 129 -17.54 -0.26 -14.57
CA THR A 129 -18.94 0.12 -14.79
C THR A 129 -19.13 1.36 -15.66
N ARG A 130 -18.10 2.23 -15.77
CA ARG A 130 -18.20 3.52 -16.47
C ARG A 130 -18.73 3.41 -17.89
N HIS A 131 -18.24 2.47 -18.69
CA HIS A 131 -18.66 2.27 -20.08
C HIS A 131 -20.12 1.80 -20.18
N ILE A 132 -20.56 0.92 -19.25
CA ILE A 132 -21.95 0.42 -19.21
C ILE A 132 -22.89 1.57 -18.85
N ILE A 133 -22.54 2.36 -17.84
CA ILE A 133 -23.37 3.50 -17.39
C ILE A 133 -23.45 4.56 -18.51
N LYS A 134 -22.36 4.81 -19.24
CA LYS A 134 -22.36 5.77 -20.37
C LYS A 134 -23.22 5.31 -21.53
N GLU A 135 -23.20 4.03 -21.87
CA GLU A 135 -23.92 3.47 -23.01
C GLU A 135 -25.41 3.21 -22.71
N TYR A 136 -25.69 2.60 -21.56
CA TYR A 136 -27.03 2.08 -21.23
C TYR A 136 -27.69 2.79 -20.03
N GLY A 137 -27.02 3.78 -19.44
CA GLY A 137 -27.46 4.39 -18.20
C GLY A 137 -27.42 3.43 -16.99
N LYS A 138 -27.88 3.88 -15.84
CA LYS A 138 -27.92 3.06 -14.60
C LYS A 138 -28.85 1.84 -14.74
N ALA A 139 -29.90 1.99 -15.53
CA ALA A 139 -30.84 0.89 -15.80
C ALA A 139 -30.14 -0.34 -16.42
N GLY A 140 -29.05 -0.12 -17.20
CA GLY A 140 -28.24 -1.21 -17.73
C GLY A 140 -27.52 -2.04 -16.65
N MET A 141 -27.38 -1.52 -15.45
CA MET A 141 -26.79 -2.22 -14.28
C MET A 141 -27.84 -2.90 -13.41
N GLY A 142 -29.16 -2.66 -13.66
CA GLY A 142 -30.25 -3.21 -12.85
C GLY A 142 -30.29 -2.72 -11.40
N LYS A 143 -29.65 -1.60 -11.10
CA LYS A 143 -29.51 -1.02 -9.76
C LYS A 143 -29.88 0.47 -9.77
N GLU A 144 -30.47 0.97 -8.70
CA GLU A 144 -30.79 2.40 -8.55
C GLU A 144 -29.55 3.24 -8.23
N LYS A 145 -28.63 2.69 -7.46
CA LYS A 145 -27.38 3.32 -7.05
C LYS A 145 -26.19 2.52 -7.60
N VAL A 146 -25.33 3.18 -8.36
CA VAL A 146 -24.15 2.56 -8.99
C VAL A 146 -23.00 3.55 -9.02
N HIS A 147 -21.83 3.15 -8.49
CA HIS A 147 -20.60 3.90 -8.65
C HIS A 147 -20.04 3.74 -10.07
N GLN A 148 -19.53 4.84 -10.64
CA GLN A 148 -18.92 4.83 -11.97
C GLN A 148 -17.44 4.50 -11.83
N ILE A 149 -17.05 3.27 -12.15
CA ILE A 149 -15.68 2.76 -12.00
C ILE A 149 -14.99 2.74 -13.36
N SER A 150 -13.84 3.38 -13.44
CA SER A 150 -12.87 3.29 -14.53
C SER A 150 -11.52 2.85 -14.00
N SER A 151 -10.66 2.32 -14.86
CA SER A 151 -9.33 1.88 -14.43
C SER A 151 -8.25 2.21 -15.45
N LEU A 152 -7.01 2.28 -14.96
CA LEU A 152 -5.82 2.58 -15.75
C LEU A 152 -4.61 1.79 -15.21
N VAL A 153 -3.83 1.22 -16.12
CA VAL A 153 -2.47 0.73 -15.86
C VAL A 153 -1.52 1.62 -16.67
N PRO A 154 -0.90 2.64 -16.05
CA PRO A 154 -0.09 3.62 -16.79
C PRO A 154 1.24 3.04 -17.30
N GLY A 155 1.68 1.92 -16.75
CA GLY A 155 3.02 1.37 -16.98
C GLY A 155 4.12 2.17 -16.28
N VAL A 156 5.36 1.93 -16.69
CA VAL A 156 6.53 2.60 -16.12
C VAL A 156 7.20 3.52 -17.16
N MET A 157 7.89 4.55 -16.69
CA MET A 157 8.54 5.56 -17.54
C MET A 157 9.50 4.94 -18.58
N ALA A 158 10.18 3.84 -18.23
CA ALA A 158 11.06 3.14 -19.16
C ALA A 158 10.33 2.54 -20.38
N GLN A 159 9.04 2.26 -20.26
CA GLN A 159 8.20 1.74 -21.37
C GLN A 159 7.48 2.84 -22.13
N THR A 160 7.02 3.89 -21.41
CA THR A 160 6.14 4.92 -21.97
C THR A 160 6.87 6.19 -22.39
N GLY A 161 8.04 6.47 -21.82
CA GLY A 161 8.76 7.74 -21.97
C GLY A 161 8.09 8.92 -21.24
N MET A 162 7.05 8.67 -20.44
CA MET A 162 6.29 9.68 -19.71
C MET A 162 6.29 9.37 -18.22
N GLU A 163 6.22 10.42 -17.40
CA GLU A 163 5.98 10.26 -15.98
C GLU A 163 4.55 9.72 -15.75
N THR A 164 4.42 8.79 -14.80
CA THR A 164 3.12 8.21 -14.42
C THR A 164 2.09 9.29 -14.08
N MET A 165 2.52 10.35 -13.41
CA MET A 165 1.72 11.52 -13.06
C MET A 165 1.13 12.23 -14.29
N GLU A 166 1.90 12.37 -15.38
CA GLU A 166 1.44 13.03 -16.61
C GLU A 166 0.30 12.25 -17.26
N ILE A 167 0.44 10.91 -17.30
CA ILE A 167 -0.59 10.02 -17.85
C ILE A 167 -1.87 10.11 -17.01
N ILE A 168 -1.75 9.99 -15.69
CA ILE A 168 -2.90 10.01 -14.77
C ILE A 168 -3.63 11.35 -14.85
N ARG A 169 -2.91 12.49 -14.84
CA ARG A 169 -3.50 13.83 -15.01
C ARG A 169 -4.26 13.98 -16.31
N GLY A 170 -3.74 13.41 -17.41
CA GLY A 170 -4.43 13.40 -18.69
C GLY A 170 -5.76 12.66 -18.60
N VAL A 171 -5.78 11.48 -17.98
CA VAL A 171 -6.99 10.67 -17.79
C VAL A 171 -7.98 11.35 -16.84
N ILE A 172 -7.52 11.95 -15.74
CA ILE A 172 -8.38 12.70 -14.82
C ILE A 172 -9.12 13.83 -15.54
N ARG A 173 -8.45 14.61 -16.38
CA ARG A 173 -9.08 15.70 -17.16
C ARG A 173 -10.20 15.20 -18.09
N GLU A 174 -10.04 14.01 -18.68
CA GLU A 174 -11.00 13.44 -19.62
C GLU A 174 -12.13 12.66 -18.93
N THR A 175 -11.89 12.12 -17.74
CA THR A 175 -12.84 11.24 -17.07
C THR A 175 -13.57 11.89 -15.93
N ASP A 176 -13.02 12.99 -15.38
CA ASP A 176 -13.55 13.79 -14.28
C ASP A 176 -14.02 12.92 -13.09
N PRO A 177 -13.11 12.13 -12.48
CA PRO A 177 -13.45 11.31 -11.34
C PRO A 177 -13.53 12.15 -10.07
N ASP A 178 -14.41 11.76 -9.15
CA ASP A 178 -14.49 12.38 -7.82
C ASP A 178 -13.29 11.99 -6.95
N GLU A 179 -12.69 10.80 -7.22
CA GLU A 179 -11.64 10.23 -6.37
C GLU A 179 -10.77 9.22 -7.15
N VAL A 180 -9.53 9.07 -6.73
CA VAL A 180 -8.58 8.08 -7.26
C VAL A 180 -8.29 7.02 -6.19
N ILE A 181 -8.26 5.74 -6.58
CA ILE A 181 -7.64 4.67 -5.81
C ILE A 181 -6.35 4.27 -6.52
N ALA A 182 -5.20 4.47 -5.88
CA ALA A 182 -3.90 4.09 -6.41
C ALA A 182 -3.39 2.83 -5.70
N ILE A 183 -2.99 1.82 -6.48
CA ILE A 183 -2.53 0.52 -5.97
C ILE A 183 -1.09 0.31 -6.39
N ASP A 184 -0.21 -0.02 -5.42
CA ASP A 184 1.22 -0.22 -5.66
C ASP A 184 1.80 -1.37 -4.84
N ALA A 185 2.90 -1.92 -5.31
CA ALA A 185 3.76 -2.81 -4.56
C ALA A 185 4.72 -2.00 -3.69
N LEU A 186 4.81 -2.33 -2.40
CA LEU A 186 5.62 -1.63 -1.42
C LEU A 186 6.90 -2.41 -1.08
N ALA A 187 7.83 -1.75 -0.40
CA ALA A 187 8.94 -2.39 0.29
C ALA A 187 8.70 -2.40 1.81
N ALA A 188 8.95 -3.55 2.45
CA ALA A 188 8.90 -3.68 3.90
C ALA A 188 10.29 -3.54 4.54
N CYS A 189 10.31 -3.10 5.79
CA CYS A 189 11.49 -3.12 6.67
C CYS A 189 11.56 -4.36 7.56
N SER A 190 10.68 -5.34 7.33
CA SER A 190 10.71 -6.63 8.03
C SER A 190 10.19 -7.73 7.13
N VAL A 191 10.89 -8.86 7.11
CA VAL A 191 10.53 -10.05 6.35
C VAL A 191 9.16 -10.60 6.79
N ARG A 192 8.79 -10.43 8.05
CA ARG A 192 7.51 -10.94 8.61
C ARG A 192 6.27 -10.31 7.95
N ARG A 193 6.39 -9.10 7.34
CA ARG A 193 5.28 -8.38 6.70
C ARG A 193 5.16 -8.64 5.21
N LEU A 194 6.13 -9.36 4.67
CA LEU A 194 6.21 -9.59 3.24
C LEU A 194 5.03 -10.44 2.76
N ASN A 195 4.27 -9.92 1.80
CA ASN A 195 3.10 -10.55 1.20
C ASN A 195 1.93 -10.88 2.14
N CYS A 196 1.96 -10.41 3.38
CA CYS A 196 0.90 -10.66 4.37
C CYS A 196 0.38 -9.39 5.06
N THR A 197 0.72 -8.23 4.52
CA THR A 197 0.30 -6.94 5.06
C THR A 197 -0.32 -6.09 3.96
N ILE A 198 -1.51 -5.53 4.21
CA ILE A 198 -2.17 -4.56 3.31
C ILE A 198 -2.22 -3.22 4.03
N GLN A 199 -1.69 -2.17 3.44
CA GLN A 199 -1.84 -0.80 3.94
C GLN A 199 -2.80 -0.01 3.06
N ILE A 200 -3.74 0.69 3.70
CA ILE A 200 -4.67 1.63 3.06
C ILE A 200 -4.45 3.01 3.68
N THR A 201 -4.50 4.07 2.89
CA THR A 201 -4.35 5.43 3.40
C THR A 201 -5.10 6.44 2.55
N ASP A 202 -5.59 7.52 3.18
CA ASP A 202 -6.20 8.69 2.54
C ASP A 202 -5.18 9.77 2.12
N THR A 203 -3.89 9.50 2.30
CA THR A 203 -2.81 10.45 1.95
C THR A 203 -2.22 10.22 0.57
N GLY A 204 -2.76 9.26 -0.19
CA GLY A 204 -2.20 8.84 -1.47
C GLY A 204 -0.99 7.92 -1.34
N ILE A 205 -0.19 7.82 -2.40
CA ILE A 205 0.95 6.90 -2.47
C ILE A 205 2.16 7.58 -3.12
N ASN A 206 3.35 7.21 -2.69
CA ASN A 206 4.62 7.66 -3.27
C ASN A 206 5.26 6.49 -4.04
N PRO A 207 5.03 6.36 -5.35
CA PRO A 207 5.51 5.23 -6.11
C PRO A 207 7.02 5.08 -6.05
N GLY A 208 7.51 3.88 -5.70
CA GLY A 208 8.93 3.57 -5.66
C GLY A 208 9.73 4.22 -4.54
N SER A 209 9.09 4.81 -3.52
CA SER A 209 9.78 5.41 -2.35
C SER A 209 10.63 4.39 -1.62
N GLY A 210 10.15 3.18 -1.43
CA GLY A 210 10.86 2.09 -0.77
C GLY A 210 12.07 1.56 -1.55
N VAL A 211 12.13 1.80 -2.87
CA VAL A 211 13.23 1.36 -3.74
C VAL A 211 14.12 2.51 -4.19
N CYS A 212 14.19 3.60 -3.43
CA CYS A 212 15.01 4.80 -3.70
C CYS A 212 14.70 5.49 -5.05
N ASN A 213 13.52 5.28 -5.61
CA ASN A 213 13.09 5.92 -6.83
C ASN A 213 12.16 7.09 -6.49
N HIS A 214 12.72 8.30 -6.40
CA HIS A 214 11.98 9.52 -6.07
C HIS A 214 11.10 9.96 -7.23
N ARG A 215 9.89 9.41 -7.32
CA ARG A 215 8.85 9.86 -8.24
C ARG A 215 7.91 10.85 -7.54
N CYS A 216 7.19 11.61 -8.33
CA CYS A 216 6.16 12.50 -7.79
C CYS A 216 5.06 11.68 -7.10
N GLY A 217 4.74 12.01 -5.86
CA GLY A 217 3.67 11.35 -5.11
C GLY A 217 2.31 11.56 -5.77
N LEU A 218 1.47 10.54 -5.74
CA LEU A 218 0.07 10.60 -6.15
C LEU A 218 -0.78 10.90 -4.93
N ASN A 219 -1.15 12.14 -4.72
CA ASN A 219 -1.94 12.62 -3.60
C ASN A 219 -2.86 13.77 -4.03
N GLU A 220 -3.70 14.27 -3.13
CA GLU A 220 -4.64 15.36 -3.42
C GLU A 220 -3.93 16.63 -3.87
N GLU A 221 -2.79 16.98 -3.27
CA GLU A 221 -2.02 18.16 -3.65
C GLU A 221 -1.53 18.10 -5.10
N THR A 222 -1.09 16.93 -5.54
CA THR A 222 -0.53 16.73 -6.89
C THR A 222 -1.57 16.47 -7.97
N LEU A 223 -2.69 15.82 -7.64
CA LEU A 223 -3.74 15.46 -8.61
C LEU A 223 -4.94 16.42 -8.59
N GLY A 224 -5.13 17.19 -7.51
CA GLY A 224 -6.25 18.11 -7.31
C GLY A 224 -7.55 17.45 -6.89
N ILE A 225 -7.54 16.14 -6.64
CA ILE A 225 -8.68 15.34 -6.15
C ILE A 225 -8.19 14.34 -5.10
N PRO A 226 -9.05 13.86 -4.18
CA PRO A 226 -8.69 12.89 -3.15
C PRO A 226 -8.08 11.61 -3.73
N VAL A 227 -7.09 11.05 -3.04
CA VAL A 227 -6.40 9.83 -3.45
C VAL A 227 -6.31 8.85 -2.29
N ILE A 228 -6.91 7.69 -2.45
CA ILE A 228 -6.71 6.54 -1.56
C ILE A 228 -5.55 5.70 -2.09
N GLY A 229 -4.56 5.45 -1.25
CA GLY A 229 -3.46 4.53 -1.54
C GLY A 229 -3.74 3.15 -0.97
N ILE A 230 -3.51 2.09 -1.75
CA ILE A 230 -3.51 0.69 -1.31
C ILE A 230 -2.15 0.10 -1.66
N GLY A 231 -1.46 -0.48 -0.69
CA GLY A 231 -0.16 -1.07 -0.92
C GLY A 231 0.07 -2.37 -0.18
N VAL A 232 0.85 -3.26 -0.79
CA VAL A 232 1.28 -4.52 -0.19
C VAL A 232 2.79 -4.65 -0.36
N PRO A 233 3.55 -4.92 0.70
CA PRO A 233 4.97 -5.17 0.59
C PRO A 233 5.22 -6.51 -0.09
N THR A 234 5.84 -6.46 -1.25
CA THR A 234 6.20 -7.63 -2.09
C THR A 234 7.70 -7.89 -2.11
N VAL A 235 8.48 -6.92 -1.60
CA VAL A 235 9.94 -7.00 -1.54
C VAL A 235 10.47 -6.47 -0.21
N VAL A 236 11.66 -6.94 0.17
CA VAL A 236 12.52 -6.34 1.19
C VAL A 236 13.89 -6.08 0.59
N ASP A 237 14.62 -5.09 1.09
CA ASP A 237 16.01 -4.95 0.67
C ASP A 237 16.93 -5.99 1.33
N GLY A 238 18.08 -6.27 0.71
CA GLY A 238 19.01 -7.27 1.23
C GLY A 238 19.61 -6.88 2.59
N ALA A 239 19.69 -5.60 2.92
CA ALA A 239 20.19 -5.12 4.19
C ALA A 239 19.18 -5.40 5.32
N THR A 240 17.88 -5.28 5.05
CA THR A 240 16.81 -5.64 5.98
C THR A 240 16.90 -7.10 6.42
N ILE A 241 17.17 -8.03 5.49
CA ILE A 241 17.30 -9.47 5.82
C ILE A 241 18.49 -9.70 6.75
N VAL A 242 19.61 -9.05 6.48
CA VAL A 242 20.81 -9.16 7.33
C VAL A 242 20.51 -8.57 8.71
N HIS A 243 19.86 -7.41 8.77
CA HIS A 243 19.45 -6.78 10.02
C HIS A 243 18.54 -7.70 10.85
N ASP A 244 17.46 -8.22 10.26
CA ASP A 244 16.50 -9.10 10.95
C ASP A 244 17.18 -10.38 11.48
N ALA A 245 18.07 -10.97 10.67
CA ALA A 245 18.82 -12.17 11.06
C ALA A 245 19.77 -11.93 12.25
N ILE A 246 20.42 -10.79 12.27
CA ILE A 246 21.41 -10.44 13.30
C ILE A 246 20.71 -9.92 14.57
N ALA A 247 19.63 -9.15 14.45
CA ALA A 247 18.87 -8.65 15.59
C ALA A 247 18.42 -9.79 16.50
N HIS A 248 17.99 -10.92 15.95
CA HIS A 248 17.66 -12.12 16.70
C HIS A 248 18.84 -12.78 17.43
N LEU A 249 20.06 -12.66 16.89
CA LEU A 249 21.25 -13.25 17.48
C LEU A 249 21.85 -12.36 18.59
N LEU A 250 21.62 -11.06 18.50
CA LEU A 250 22.28 -10.04 19.32
C LEU A 250 21.30 -9.27 20.21
N GLU A 251 20.20 -9.92 20.64
CA GLU A 251 19.18 -9.33 21.53
C GLU A 251 19.73 -8.69 22.82
N ASN A 252 20.99 -8.97 23.17
CA ASN A 252 21.65 -8.47 24.37
C ASN A 252 22.67 -7.34 24.13
N LEU A 253 22.86 -6.89 22.88
CA LEU A 253 23.73 -5.75 22.58
C LEU A 253 22.97 -4.42 22.71
N GLU A 254 23.70 -3.37 23.08
CA GLU A 254 23.16 -2.02 23.05
C GLU A 254 22.94 -1.58 21.58
N GLU A 255 21.90 -0.75 21.35
CA GLU A 255 21.46 -0.32 20.01
C GLU A 255 22.61 0.34 19.21
N ALA A 256 23.48 1.10 19.88
CA ALA A 256 24.66 1.73 19.26
C ALA A 256 25.72 0.72 18.79
N GLU A 257 25.97 -0.34 19.56
CA GLU A 257 26.92 -1.41 19.20
C GLU A 257 26.38 -2.24 18.03
N MET A 258 25.06 -2.46 18.00
CA MET A 258 24.37 -3.11 16.89
C MET A 258 24.49 -2.31 15.61
N GLU A 259 24.27 -0.98 15.64
CA GLU A 259 24.41 -0.10 14.47
C GLU A 259 25.85 -0.11 13.92
N GLU A 260 26.86 -0.04 14.78
CA GLU A 260 28.27 -0.07 14.36
C GLU A 260 28.61 -1.40 13.67
N PHE A 261 28.19 -2.51 14.25
CA PHE A 261 28.40 -3.85 13.70
C PHE A 261 27.68 -4.05 12.35
N LEU A 262 26.43 -3.56 12.23
CA LEU A 262 25.69 -3.61 10.98
C LEU A 262 26.31 -2.74 9.88
N GLN A 263 26.90 -1.59 10.21
CA GLN A 263 27.60 -0.73 9.26
C GLN A 263 28.84 -1.42 8.63
N GLU A 264 29.51 -2.28 9.38
CA GLU A 264 30.62 -3.07 8.85
C GLU A 264 30.17 -4.21 7.94
N LEU A 265 29.02 -4.84 8.25
CA LEU A 265 28.50 -5.99 7.51
C LEU A 265 27.69 -5.60 6.28
N ILE A 266 26.90 -4.54 6.37
CA ILE A 266 26.00 -4.12 5.30
C ILE A 266 26.77 -3.29 4.27
N THR A 267 27.14 -3.93 3.18
CA THR A 267 27.78 -3.24 2.07
C THR A 267 26.75 -2.42 1.26
N PRO A 268 27.18 -1.33 0.57
CA PRO A 268 26.29 -0.57 -0.33
C PRO A 268 25.64 -1.40 -1.44
N ARG A 269 26.15 -2.58 -1.71
CA ARG A 269 25.60 -3.52 -2.69
C ARG A 269 24.32 -4.18 -2.18
N LEU A 270 24.22 -4.48 -0.86
CA LEU A 270 23.03 -5.08 -0.27
C LEU A 270 21.82 -4.15 -0.33
N HIS A 271 22.01 -2.83 -0.17
CA HIS A 271 20.94 -1.83 -0.33
C HIS A 271 20.40 -1.69 -1.77
N ARG A 272 21.05 -2.32 -2.74
CA ARG A 272 20.61 -2.34 -4.15
C ARG A 272 19.97 -3.67 -4.53
N MET A 273 19.89 -4.62 -3.59
CA MET A 273 19.32 -5.94 -3.84
C MET A 273 17.95 -6.01 -3.17
N PHE A 274 16.93 -6.28 -3.97
CA PHE A 274 15.59 -6.56 -3.47
C PHE A 274 15.33 -8.07 -3.52
N VAL A 275 14.76 -8.59 -2.44
CA VAL A 275 14.48 -10.00 -2.26
C VAL A 275 12.98 -10.21 -2.13
N THR A 276 12.49 -11.25 -2.77
CA THR A 276 11.09 -11.67 -2.75
C THR A 276 11.02 -13.18 -2.55
N PRO A 277 9.92 -13.73 -2.00
CA PRO A 277 9.72 -15.17 -1.85
C PRO A 277 9.72 -15.92 -3.20
N LYS A 278 10.04 -17.22 -3.15
CA LYS A 278 10.11 -18.05 -4.37
C LYS A 278 8.76 -18.20 -5.07
N ASP A 279 7.66 -18.16 -4.31
CA ASP A 279 6.28 -18.31 -4.77
C ASP A 279 5.59 -16.98 -5.06
N VAL A 280 6.38 -15.92 -5.28
CA VAL A 280 5.88 -14.55 -5.50
C VAL A 280 4.87 -14.46 -6.64
N ASP A 281 5.02 -15.27 -7.70
CA ASP A 281 4.12 -15.26 -8.86
C ASP A 281 2.69 -15.63 -8.47
N GLU A 282 2.52 -16.70 -7.69
CA GLU A 282 1.22 -17.14 -7.21
C GLU A 282 0.68 -16.25 -6.11
N THR A 283 1.56 -15.79 -5.22
CA THR A 283 1.18 -14.95 -4.09
C THR A 283 0.70 -13.57 -4.55
N VAL A 284 1.39 -12.90 -5.46
CA VAL A 284 0.96 -11.62 -6.04
C VAL A 284 -0.37 -11.79 -6.78
N LYS A 285 -0.58 -12.91 -7.48
CA LYS A 285 -1.85 -13.20 -8.14
C LYS A 285 -3.00 -13.36 -7.13
N ARG A 286 -2.81 -14.08 -6.02
CA ARG A 286 -3.82 -14.22 -4.96
C ARG A 286 -4.10 -12.88 -4.29
N LEU A 287 -3.07 -12.14 -3.90
CA LEU A 287 -3.19 -10.81 -3.30
C LEU A 287 -3.93 -9.83 -4.23
N SER A 288 -3.62 -9.87 -5.51
CA SER A 288 -4.30 -9.01 -6.49
C SER A 288 -5.80 -9.33 -6.57
N TYR A 289 -6.17 -10.61 -6.50
CA TYR A 289 -7.57 -11.03 -6.43
C TYR A 289 -8.24 -10.56 -5.14
N THR A 290 -7.59 -10.74 -3.98
CA THR A 290 -8.10 -10.28 -2.68
C THR A 290 -8.38 -8.77 -2.68
N ILE A 291 -7.45 -7.97 -3.20
CA ILE A 291 -7.60 -6.52 -3.27
C ILE A 291 -8.70 -6.12 -4.25
N SER A 292 -8.73 -6.74 -5.43
CA SER A 292 -9.76 -6.44 -6.43
C SER A 292 -11.16 -6.79 -5.93
N GLU A 293 -11.30 -7.93 -5.25
CA GLU A 293 -12.59 -8.32 -4.66
C GLU A 293 -12.99 -7.39 -3.52
N GLY A 294 -12.04 -6.97 -2.67
CA GLY A 294 -12.29 -5.95 -1.65
C GLY A 294 -12.79 -4.63 -2.25
N ILE A 295 -12.20 -4.17 -3.34
CA ILE A 295 -12.66 -2.98 -4.06
C ILE A 295 -14.04 -3.23 -4.67
N ASN A 296 -14.27 -4.37 -5.34
CA ASN A 296 -15.55 -4.73 -5.93
C ASN A 296 -16.68 -4.73 -4.89
N ILE A 297 -16.45 -5.36 -3.72
CA ILE A 297 -17.42 -5.40 -2.59
C ILE A 297 -17.65 -3.98 -2.02
N ALA A 298 -16.61 -3.17 -1.91
CA ALA A 298 -16.78 -1.79 -1.44
C ALA A 298 -17.68 -0.97 -2.37
N MET A 299 -17.57 -1.18 -3.69
CA MET A 299 -18.32 -0.46 -4.73
C MET A 299 -19.71 -1.07 -4.99
N GLU A 300 -20.04 -2.22 -4.45
CA GLU A 300 -21.39 -2.77 -4.50
C GLU A 300 -22.30 -1.99 -3.53
N ALA A 301 -23.07 -1.04 -4.09
CA ALA A 301 -24.01 -0.19 -3.35
C ALA A 301 -25.28 -0.97 -2.96
#